data_c12c1a5f0ff49bd2dc45c83b53ffd643
#
_entry.id   c12c1a5f0ff49bd2dc45c83b53ffd643
#
_cell.length_a   1.000
_cell.length_b   1.000
_cell.length_c   1.000
_cell.angle_alpha   90.00
_cell.angle_beta   90.00
_cell.angle_gamma   90.00
#
_symmetry.space_group_name_H-M   'P 1'
#
loop_
_entity.id
_entity.type
_entity.pdbx_description
1 polymer ?
#
loop_
_entity_poly.entity_id
_entity_poly.type
_entity_poly.pdbx_seq_one_letter_code
_entity_poly.pdbx_strand_id
1 'polypeptide(L)'
;MRLSPFIILTALLLWPSDAGSAEQLVAAKIIVFKSERRMELLDVKSKILKAYEVSLGGNPEGPKSQQGDSRTPEGIYKISSRNPGSSYHLSLRISYPNRQDIAEAEALGVAPGGDIFIHGLTNGRGFLGFQHLLYDWTDGCIAVTNQEI
;
A
#
# COMPACT_ATOMS: atom_id res chain seq x y z
N MET A 1 -79.42 -9.91 -5.64
CA MET A 1 -78.19 -9.71 -4.83
C MET A 1 -77.01 -9.64 -5.78
N ARG A 2 -76.48 -8.44 -6.06
CA ARG A 2 -75.32 -8.26 -6.98
C ARG A 2 -74.11 -7.98 -6.11
N LEU A 3 -73.12 -8.88 -6.17
CA LEU A 3 -71.81 -8.73 -5.51
C LEU A 3 -70.91 -7.91 -6.42
N SER A 4 -70.47 -6.74 -5.93
CA SER A 4 -69.43 -5.92 -6.61
C SER A 4 -68.04 -6.47 -6.29
N PRO A 5 -67.15 -6.54 -7.28
CA PRO A 5 -65.77 -6.94 -7.00
C PRO A 5 -64.97 -5.80 -6.41
N PHE A 6 -64.27 -6.08 -5.31
CA PHE A 6 -63.27 -5.21 -4.71
C PHE A 6 -62.00 -5.26 -5.53
N ILE A 7 -61.58 -4.13 -6.12
CA ILE A 7 -60.27 -3.99 -6.75
C ILE A 7 -59.27 -3.52 -5.67
N ILE A 8 -58.33 -4.39 -5.31
CA ILE A 8 -57.19 -4.03 -4.45
C ILE A 8 -56.11 -3.46 -5.37
N LEU A 9 -55.88 -2.15 -5.31
CA LEU A 9 -54.81 -1.45 -5.98
C LEU A 9 -53.54 -1.51 -5.09
N THR A 10 -52.62 -2.44 -5.38
CA THR A 10 -51.30 -2.49 -4.72
C THR A 10 -50.40 -1.41 -5.32
N ALA A 11 -50.20 -0.32 -4.60
CA ALA A 11 -49.22 0.69 -4.95
C ALA A 11 -47.82 0.13 -4.66
N LEU A 12 -47.08 -0.17 -5.73
CA LEU A 12 -45.65 -0.44 -5.65
C LEU A 12 -44.92 0.87 -5.30
N LEU A 13 -44.51 1.04 -4.06
CA LEU A 13 -43.61 2.09 -3.66
C LEU A 13 -42.21 1.76 -4.21
N LEU A 14 -41.83 2.37 -5.33
CA LEU A 14 -40.46 2.41 -5.82
C LEU A 14 -39.67 3.31 -4.91
N TRP A 15 -38.88 2.72 -3.99
CA TRP A 15 -37.84 3.44 -3.28
C TRP A 15 -36.75 3.80 -4.29
N PRO A 16 -36.34 5.08 -4.38
CA PRO A 16 -35.16 5.42 -5.15
C PRO A 16 -33.96 4.77 -4.47
N SER A 17 -33.34 3.83 -5.15
CA SER A 17 -32.01 3.34 -4.77
C SER A 17 -31.03 4.45 -5.09
N ASP A 18 -30.69 5.28 -4.13
CA ASP A 18 -29.51 6.13 -4.18
C ASP A 18 -28.28 5.20 -4.17
N ALA A 19 -27.97 4.64 -5.31
CA ALA A 19 -26.66 4.09 -5.58
C ALA A 19 -25.70 5.27 -5.71
N GLY A 20 -25.34 5.88 -4.57
CA GLY A 20 -24.24 6.82 -4.50
C GLY A 20 -23.03 6.10 -5.09
N SER A 21 -22.53 6.60 -6.23
CA SER A 21 -21.26 6.12 -6.79
C SER A 21 -20.22 6.26 -5.69
N ALA A 22 -19.71 5.14 -5.18
CA ALA A 22 -18.60 5.16 -4.25
C ALA A 22 -17.48 5.93 -4.96
N GLU A 23 -17.19 7.14 -4.49
CA GLU A 23 -16.11 7.96 -5.02
C GLU A 23 -14.83 7.13 -4.90
N GLN A 24 -14.26 6.75 -6.03
CA GLN A 24 -13.07 5.92 -6.06
C GLN A 24 -11.93 6.74 -5.46
N LEU A 25 -11.52 6.41 -4.24
CA LEU A 25 -10.41 7.06 -3.55
C LEU A 25 -9.12 6.78 -4.32
N VAL A 26 -8.55 7.81 -4.94
CA VAL A 26 -7.28 7.73 -5.68
C VAL A 26 -6.19 8.40 -4.86
N ALA A 27 -5.22 7.62 -4.43
CA ALA A 27 -4.03 8.14 -3.78
C ALA A 27 -3.10 8.77 -4.81
N ALA A 28 -2.72 10.03 -4.57
CA ALA A 28 -1.74 10.76 -5.38
C ALA A 28 -0.34 10.73 -4.77
N LYS A 29 -0.24 10.49 -3.45
CA LYS A 29 1.02 10.45 -2.71
C LYS A 29 0.97 9.38 -1.64
N ILE A 30 2.13 8.76 -1.40
CA ILE A 30 2.38 7.86 -0.28
C ILE A 30 3.50 8.50 0.56
N ILE A 31 3.32 8.59 1.86
CA ILE A 31 4.36 9.03 2.80
C ILE A 31 4.61 7.89 3.78
N VAL A 32 5.89 7.55 3.99
CA VAL A 32 6.32 6.55 4.96
C VAL A 32 7.13 7.22 6.05
N PHE A 33 6.65 7.15 7.28
CA PHE A 33 7.30 7.64 8.48
C PHE A 33 8.02 6.46 9.14
N LYS A 34 9.29 6.28 8.82
CA LYS A 34 10.08 5.10 9.23
C LYS A 34 10.13 4.94 10.74
N SER A 35 10.39 6.02 11.49
CA SER A 35 10.45 6.01 12.95
C SER A 35 9.13 5.62 13.62
N GLU A 36 8.01 5.86 12.93
CA GLU A 36 6.67 5.57 13.43
C GLU A 36 6.12 4.23 12.90
N ARG A 37 6.82 3.57 11.97
CA ARG A 37 6.31 2.38 11.24
C ARG A 37 4.93 2.65 10.65
N ARG A 38 4.74 3.83 10.08
CA ARG A 38 3.45 4.30 9.56
C ARG A 38 3.58 4.74 8.11
N MET A 39 2.57 4.39 7.32
CA MET A 39 2.44 4.80 5.92
C MET A 39 1.09 5.50 5.74
N GLU A 40 1.07 6.62 5.05
CA GLU A 40 -0.13 7.37 4.71
C GLU A 40 -0.33 7.45 3.21
N LEU A 41 -1.57 7.26 2.77
CA LEU A 41 -2.04 7.51 1.42
C LEU A 41 -2.77 8.85 1.40
N LEU A 42 -2.36 9.76 0.53
CA LEU A 42 -2.92 11.11 0.44
C LEU A 42 -3.49 11.36 -0.96
N ASP A 43 -4.55 12.15 -1.03
CA ASP A 43 -5.09 12.67 -2.28
C ASP A 43 -4.25 13.82 -2.87
N VAL A 44 -4.70 14.38 -4.00
CA VAL A 44 -4.07 15.52 -4.67
C VAL A 44 -4.05 16.80 -3.83
N LYS A 45 -4.94 16.92 -2.84
CA LYS A 45 -5.05 18.05 -1.90
C LYS A 45 -4.28 17.80 -0.60
N SER A 46 -3.51 16.71 -0.53
CA SER A 46 -2.78 16.26 0.66
C SER A 46 -3.68 15.89 1.85
N LYS A 47 -4.94 15.54 1.62
CA LYS A 47 -5.81 14.95 2.62
C LYS A 47 -5.46 13.47 2.78
N ILE A 48 -5.33 13.02 4.02
CA ILE A 48 -5.09 11.61 4.31
C ILE A 48 -6.34 10.79 3.97
N LEU A 49 -6.20 9.84 3.08
CA LEU A 49 -7.22 8.88 2.67
C LEU A 49 -7.20 7.63 3.53
N LYS A 50 -5.99 7.14 3.83
CA LYS A 50 -5.72 5.93 4.61
C LYS A 50 -4.40 6.09 5.35
N ALA A 51 -4.29 5.43 6.49
CA ALA A 51 -3.05 5.25 7.22
C ALA A 51 -2.91 3.76 7.60
N TYR A 52 -1.69 3.23 7.48
CA TYR A 52 -1.37 1.83 7.74
C TYR A 52 -0.13 1.74 8.62
N GLU A 53 -0.08 0.72 9.47
CA GLU A 53 1.17 0.28 10.08
C GLU A 53 1.99 -0.51 9.06
N VAL A 54 3.31 -0.45 9.13
CA VAL A 54 4.21 -1.12 8.19
C VAL A 54 5.38 -1.78 8.89
N SER A 55 5.90 -2.87 8.30
CA SER A 55 7.24 -3.37 8.61
C SER A 55 8.23 -2.87 7.58
N LEU A 56 9.43 -2.62 8.00
CA LEU A 56 10.53 -2.10 7.19
C LEU A 56 11.66 -3.13 7.06
N GLY A 57 12.79 -2.69 6.51
CA GLY A 57 14.04 -3.46 6.52
C GLY A 57 14.52 -3.74 7.93
N GLY A 58 15.13 -4.91 8.13
CA GLY A 58 15.58 -5.38 9.44
C GLY A 58 16.64 -4.49 10.14
N ASN A 59 17.20 -3.51 9.41
CA ASN A 59 18.04 -2.45 9.95
C ASN A 59 17.41 -1.09 9.59
N PRO A 60 16.37 -0.64 10.31
CA PRO A 60 15.49 0.45 9.86
C PRO A 60 16.09 1.85 10.00
N GLU A 61 17.18 2.03 10.75
CA GLU A 61 17.77 3.35 11.03
C GLU A 61 18.62 3.87 9.86
N GLY A 62 18.39 5.11 9.48
CA GLY A 62 19.09 5.80 8.41
C GLY A 62 18.74 5.34 7.01
N PRO A 63 19.26 6.02 5.97
CA PRO A 63 18.99 5.71 4.58
C PRO A 63 19.68 4.42 4.14
N LYS A 64 19.10 3.78 3.12
CA LYS A 64 19.76 2.68 2.42
C LYS A 64 20.95 3.23 1.64
N SER A 65 22.14 2.63 1.85
CA SER A 65 23.39 3.08 1.22
C SER A 65 24.05 2.01 0.34
N GLN A 66 23.74 0.73 0.57
CA GLN A 66 24.34 -0.36 -0.18
C GLN A 66 23.43 -1.59 -0.26
N GLN A 67 23.73 -2.46 -1.20
CA GLN A 67 23.06 -3.76 -1.28
C GLN A 67 23.34 -4.59 -0.03
N GLY A 68 22.28 -5.24 0.51
CA GLY A 68 22.40 -6.14 1.67
C GLY A 68 22.46 -5.44 3.02
N ASP A 69 22.31 -4.12 3.11
CA ASP A 69 22.30 -3.39 4.38
C ASP A 69 20.98 -3.52 5.16
N SER A 70 19.99 -4.18 4.59
CA SER A 70 18.64 -4.36 5.13
C SER A 70 17.96 -3.06 5.56
N ARG A 71 18.31 -1.94 4.91
CA ARG A 71 17.71 -0.63 5.18
C ARG A 71 16.63 -0.29 4.14
N THR A 72 15.57 0.35 4.60
CA THR A 72 14.58 0.98 3.74
C THR A 72 15.08 2.34 3.30
N PRO A 73 15.08 2.67 1.98
CA PRO A 73 15.62 3.93 1.50
C PRO A 73 14.82 5.14 2.01
N GLU A 74 15.50 6.27 2.08
CA GLU A 74 14.92 7.58 2.40
C GLU A 74 15.07 8.49 1.19
N GLY A 75 13.98 9.15 0.78
CA GLY A 75 14.00 10.01 -0.40
C GLY A 75 12.64 10.11 -1.08
N ILE A 76 12.64 10.67 -2.26
CA ILE A 76 11.45 10.80 -3.10
C ILE A 76 11.56 9.84 -4.28
N TYR A 77 10.61 8.92 -4.35
CA TYR A 77 10.53 7.89 -5.36
C TYR A 77 9.17 7.87 -6.03
N LYS A 78 9.08 7.28 -7.21
CA LYS A 78 7.83 7.04 -7.92
C LYS A 78 7.45 5.57 -7.82
N ILE A 79 6.18 5.26 -7.87
CA ILE A 79 5.74 3.90 -8.16
C ILE A 79 6.04 3.63 -9.63
N SER A 80 7.02 2.76 -9.90
CA SER A 80 7.50 2.47 -11.24
C SER A 80 6.73 1.32 -11.91
N SER A 81 6.20 0.38 -11.13
CA SER A 81 5.36 -0.70 -11.64
C SER A 81 4.48 -1.32 -10.56
N ARG A 82 3.42 -1.99 -11.03
CA ARG A 82 2.54 -2.85 -10.21
C ARG A 82 2.77 -4.29 -10.61
N ASN A 83 2.89 -5.18 -9.64
CA ASN A 83 3.07 -6.61 -9.89
C ASN A 83 1.95 -7.42 -9.23
N PRO A 84 0.92 -7.83 -9.99
CA PRO A 84 -0.15 -8.68 -9.47
C PRO A 84 0.28 -10.14 -9.28
N GLY A 85 1.39 -10.57 -9.90
CA GLY A 85 1.96 -11.91 -9.77
C GLY A 85 3.12 -11.98 -8.77
N SER A 86 3.14 -11.12 -7.77
CA SER A 86 4.19 -11.07 -6.75
C SER A 86 4.25 -12.34 -5.90
N SER A 87 5.46 -12.75 -5.51
CA SER A 87 5.67 -13.77 -4.46
C SER A 87 5.21 -13.31 -3.08
N TYR A 88 4.86 -12.02 -2.94
CA TYR A 88 4.38 -11.36 -1.74
C TYR A 88 2.94 -10.84 -1.92
N HIS A 89 2.04 -11.67 -2.40
CA HIS A 89 0.66 -11.36 -2.72
C HIS A 89 0.53 -10.35 -3.86
N LEU A 90 0.68 -9.07 -3.59
CA LEU A 90 0.76 -7.97 -4.55
C LEU A 90 1.98 -7.11 -4.22
N SER A 91 2.51 -6.38 -5.20
CA SER A 91 3.59 -5.42 -4.92
C SER A 91 3.60 -4.22 -5.85
N LEU A 92 4.07 -3.11 -5.30
CA LEU A 92 4.32 -1.85 -6.00
C LEU A 92 5.83 -1.59 -5.94
N ARG A 93 6.49 -1.56 -7.09
CA ARG A 93 7.92 -1.24 -7.17
C ARG A 93 8.11 0.27 -7.07
N ILE A 94 9.02 0.72 -6.22
CA ILE A 94 9.47 2.11 -6.19
C ILE A 94 10.68 2.32 -7.11
N SER A 95 10.94 3.56 -7.50
CA SER A 95 12.06 3.91 -8.41
C SER A 95 13.42 4.04 -7.71
N TYR A 96 13.65 3.23 -6.67
CA TYR A 96 14.96 3.09 -6.03
C TYR A 96 15.84 2.12 -6.87
N PRO A 97 17.16 2.37 -7.05
CA PRO A 97 17.86 3.60 -6.70
C PRO A 97 17.60 4.74 -7.70
N ASN A 98 17.49 5.96 -7.22
CA ASN A 98 17.49 7.16 -8.06
C ASN A 98 18.95 7.61 -8.34
N ARG A 99 19.14 8.73 -9.04
CA ARG A 99 20.48 9.25 -9.39
C ARG A 99 21.32 9.59 -8.17
N GLN A 100 20.70 10.11 -7.11
CA GLN A 100 21.40 10.46 -5.88
C GLN A 100 21.86 9.21 -5.16
N ASP A 101 20.99 8.20 -5.01
CA ASP A 101 21.34 6.93 -4.38
C ASP A 101 22.52 6.25 -5.08
N ILE A 102 22.53 6.29 -6.43
CA ILE A 102 23.63 5.75 -7.23
C ILE A 102 24.94 6.50 -6.96
N ALA A 103 24.91 7.83 -7.00
CA ALA A 103 26.10 8.65 -6.80
C ALA A 103 26.68 8.48 -5.37
N GLU A 104 25.82 8.38 -4.35
CA GLU A 104 26.22 8.12 -2.97
C GLU A 104 26.86 6.74 -2.82
N ALA A 105 26.29 5.70 -3.41
CA ALA A 105 26.87 4.36 -3.38
C ALA A 105 28.20 4.28 -4.15
N GLU A 106 28.34 4.93 -5.30
CA GLU A 106 29.57 5.05 -6.07
C GLU A 106 30.66 5.74 -5.25
N ALA A 107 30.35 6.82 -4.55
CA ALA A 107 31.29 7.51 -3.67
C ALA A 107 31.80 6.62 -2.52
N LEU A 108 31.00 5.66 -2.09
CA LEU A 108 31.38 4.64 -1.08
C LEU A 108 32.07 3.41 -1.70
N GLY A 109 32.12 3.30 -3.03
CA GLY A 109 32.69 2.13 -3.71
C GLY A 109 31.83 0.87 -3.60
N VAL A 110 30.50 1.02 -3.43
CA VAL A 110 29.57 -0.11 -3.23
C VAL A 110 28.43 -0.08 -4.26
N ALA A 111 27.74 -1.21 -4.42
CA ALA A 111 26.50 -1.28 -5.21
C ALA A 111 25.32 -0.78 -4.36
N PRO A 112 24.44 0.08 -4.90
CA PRO A 112 23.28 0.58 -4.16
C PRO A 112 22.24 -0.52 -3.89
N GLY A 113 22.22 -1.57 -4.70
CA GLY A 113 21.16 -2.56 -4.75
C GLY A 113 19.95 -2.06 -5.54
N GLY A 114 18.78 -2.65 -5.29
CA GLY A 114 17.56 -2.34 -6.03
C GLY A 114 16.39 -3.17 -5.51
N ASP A 115 15.34 -3.25 -6.33
CA ASP A 115 14.16 -4.10 -6.08
C ASP A 115 13.47 -3.81 -4.73
N ILE A 116 13.29 -2.54 -4.45
CA ILE A 116 12.52 -2.09 -3.28
C ILE A 116 11.04 -1.95 -3.67
N PHE A 117 10.20 -2.58 -2.85
CA PHE A 117 8.75 -2.65 -3.08
C PHE A 117 7.96 -2.25 -1.83
N ILE A 118 6.72 -1.81 -2.05
CA ILE A 118 5.65 -1.90 -1.05
C ILE A 118 4.90 -3.18 -1.39
N HIS A 119 4.73 -4.11 -0.44
CA HIS A 119 4.18 -5.43 -0.72
C HIS A 119 3.42 -6.04 0.46
N GLY A 120 2.62 -7.05 0.18
CA GLY A 120 1.95 -7.86 1.18
C GLY A 120 2.86 -8.93 1.80
N LEU A 121 2.25 -9.94 2.37
CA LEU A 121 2.94 -11.09 2.95
C LEU A 121 3.36 -12.10 1.87
N THR A 122 4.39 -12.86 2.15
CA THR A 122 4.79 -14.02 1.31
C THR A 122 3.60 -14.91 1.04
N ASN A 123 3.45 -15.38 -0.21
CA ASN A 123 2.36 -16.28 -0.60
C ASN A 123 2.29 -17.49 0.34
N GLY A 124 1.08 -17.85 0.76
CA GLY A 124 0.83 -18.88 1.77
C GLY A 124 0.96 -18.43 3.22
N ARG A 125 1.44 -17.19 3.50
CA ARG A 125 1.58 -16.66 4.86
C ARG A 125 0.61 -15.52 5.20
N GLY A 126 -0.39 -15.26 4.34
CA GLY A 126 -1.40 -14.21 4.58
C GLY A 126 -2.16 -14.34 5.90
N PHE A 127 -2.23 -15.57 6.49
CA PHE A 127 -2.86 -15.83 7.78
C PHE A 127 -2.20 -15.10 8.95
N LEU A 128 -0.94 -14.68 8.82
CA LEU A 128 -0.25 -13.90 9.85
C LEU A 128 -0.90 -12.51 10.07
N GLY A 129 -1.58 -11.96 9.05
CA GLY A 129 -2.26 -10.68 9.17
C GLY A 129 -1.37 -9.61 9.79
N PHE A 130 -1.84 -8.94 10.82
CA PHE A 130 -1.10 -7.87 11.52
C PHE A 130 0.09 -8.37 12.37
N GLN A 131 0.23 -9.65 12.62
CA GLN A 131 1.33 -10.18 13.44
C GLN A 131 2.71 -9.91 12.83
N HIS A 132 2.81 -9.81 11.50
CA HIS A 132 4.07 -9.51 10.83
C HIS A 132 4.56 -8.07 11.10
N LEU A 133 3.69 -7.16 11.54
CA LEU A 133 4.02 -5.76 11.84
C LEU A 133 4.73 -5.58 13.20
N LEU A 134 4.83 -6.65 14.01
CA LEU A 134 5.47 -6.60 15.33
C LEU A 134 7.00 -6.45 15.25
N TYR A 135 7.61 -6.64 14.07
CA TYR A 135 9.06 -6.52 13.86
C TYR A 135 9.38 -6.16 12.41
N ASP A 136 10.52 -5.51 12.20
CA ASP A 136 11.05 -5.23 10.87
C ASP A 136 11.77 -6.48 10.33
N TRP A 137 11.37 -6.98 9.17
CA TRP A 137 11.80 -8.29 8.68
C TRP A 137 12.21 -8.33 7.22
N THR A 138 12.08 -7.21 6.49
CA THR A 138 12.40 -7.19 5.07
C THR A 138 13.88 -6.86 4.83
N ASP A 139 14.34 -7.03 3.60
CA ASP A 139 15.66 -6.60 3.15
C ASP A 139 15.71 -5.14 2.66
N GLY A 140 14.73 -4.33 3.10
CA GLY A 140 14.60 -2.92 2.76
C GLY A 140 13.27 -2.53 2.14
N CYS A 141 12.41 -3.49 1.82
CA CYS A 141 11.05 -3.25 1.36
C CYS A 141 10.14 -2.71 2.48
N ILE A 142 8.96 -2.27 2.10
CA ILE A 142 7.91 -1.81 3.01
C ILE A 142 6.79 -2.85 2.94
N ALA A 143 6.54 -3.55 4.05
CA ALA A 143 5.50 -4.58 4.09
C ALA A 143 4.25 -4.08 4.80
N VAL A 144 3.09 -4.37 4.21
CA VAL A 144 1.74 -4.15 4.72
C VAL A 144 0.99 -5.47 4.77
N THR A 145 -0.22 -5.51 5.31
CA THR A 145 -1.05 -6.73 5.23
C THR A 145 -1.55 -6.96 3.79
N ASN A 146 -1.97 -8.19 3.49
CA ASN A 146 -2.54 -8.52 2.17
C ASN A 146 -3.83 -7.76 1.84
N GLN A 147 -4.50 -7.20 2.82
CA GLN A 147 -5.73 -6.42 2.64
C GLN A 147 -5.45 -4.94 2.37
N GLU A 148 -4.25 -4.48 2.68
CA GLU A 148 -3.84 -3.07 2.58
C GLU A 148 -3.05 -2.75 1.30
N ILE A 149 -2.48 -3.78 0.63
CA ILE A 149 -1.68 -3.61 -0.58
C ILE A 149 -2.53 -3.38 -1.85
#